data_6b8b5c1f1da235664925ef48efe3e282
#
_entry.id   6b8b5c1f1da235664925ef48efe3e282
#
_cell.length_a   1.000
_cell.length_b   1.000
_cell.length_c   1.000
_cell.angle_alpha   90.00
_cell.angle_beta   90.00
_cell.angle_gamma   90.00
#
_symmetry.space_group_name_H-M   'P 1'
#
loop_
_entity.id
_entity.type
_entity.pdbx_description
1 polymer ?
#
loop_
_entity_poly.entity_id
_entity_poly.type
_entity_poly.pdbx_seq_one_letter_code
_entity_poly.pdbx_strand_id
1 'polypeptide(L)'
;MKKLSTGLKFAAVVSALLVAGCASKKEEPAPPPPPPPAAPAPAPAPVSTIVPGSAEDLRVNVGDTVHFDYDQYALTDEDKTTLQRQATWLQKYPAVRVTIEGHCDERGTREYNLALGARRANAVKEYLASLGVASARLDTVSYGKERPICTQSDESCWAQNRRGVTTITSGAASS
;
A
#
# COMPACT_ATOMS: atom_id res chain seq x y z
N MET A 1 58.51 7.12 -34.38
CA MET A 1 59.76 6.47 -34.84
C MET A 1 59.39 5.07 -35.33
N LYS A 2 59.56 4.93 -36.65
CA LYS A 2 60.28 3.82 -37.28
C LYS A 2 59.73 2.40 -36.93
N LYS A 3 59.44 1.52 -37.77
CA LYS A 3 59.61 1.23 -39.22
C LYS A 3 59.09 -0.17 -39.40
N LEU A 4 58.40 -0.44 -40.46
CA LEU A 4 58.80 -1.24 -41.63
C LEU A 4 59.20 -2.67 -41.26
N SER A 5 58.84 -3.74 -41.94
CA SER A 5 58.88 -3.98 -43.38
C SER A 5 58.63 -5.47 -43.63
N THR A 6 57.86 -5.80 -44.64
CA THR A 6 58.32 -6.57 -45.84
C THR A 6 58.50 -8.10 -45.62
N GLY A 7 57.92 -8.95 -46.32
CA GLY A 7 57.78 -9.23 -47.72
C GLY A 7 57.65 -10.75 -47.84
N LEU A 8 57.17 -11.26 -48.74
CA LEU A 8 57.39 -11.60 -50.15
C LEU A 8 57.23 -13.10 -50.45
N LYS A 9 56.28 -13.40 -51.30
CA LYS A 9 56.35 -14.22 -52.54
C LYS A 9 56.32 -15.74 -52.53
N PHE A 10 55.45 -16.22 -53.43
CA PHE A 10 55.52 -17.40 -54.34
C PHE A 10 55.18 -18.75 -53.69
N ALA A 11 54.44 -19.66 -54.29
CA ALA A 11 54.22 -20.01 -55.71
C ALA A 11 52.91 -20.84 -55.83
N ALA A 12 52.37 -20.79 -56.99
CA ALA A 12 51.27 -21.59 -57.50
C ALA A 12 51.59 -23.09 -57.62
N VAL A 13 50.63 -23.94 -57.32
CA VAL A 13 50.46 -25.24 -58.00
C VAL A 13 48.96 -25.49 -58.20
N VAL A 14 48.61 -25.57 -59.47
CA VAL A 14 47.34 -26.04 -59.99
C VAL A 14 47.25 -27.54 -59.83
N SER A 15 46.19 -28.04 -59.24
CA SER A 15 45.75 -29.41 -59.41
C SER A 15 44.21 -29.46 -59.39
N ALA A 16 43.69 -29.69 -60.57
CA ALA A 16 42.30 -30.02 -60.78
C ALA A 16 42.01 -31.46 -60.33
N LEU A 17 41.02 -31.60 -59.46
CA LEU A 17 40.38 -32.90 -59.22
C LEU A 17 38.85 -32.69 -59.16
N LEU A 18 38.25 -33.36 -60.12
CA LEU A 18 36.80 -33.54 -60.23
C LEU A 18 36.24 -34.22 -58.96
N VAL A 19 35.30 -33.63 -58.30
CA VAL A 19 34.51 -34.32 -57.28
C VAL A 19 33.03 -34.16 -57.59
N ALA A 20 32.45 -35.36 -57.76
CA ALA A 20 31.03 -35.58 -58.02
C ALA A 20 30.09 -34.86 -57.05
N GLY A 21 29.04 -34.28 -57.62
CA GLY A 21 27.99 -33.67 -56.87
C GLY A 21 27.18 -34.63 -56.02
N CYS A 22 27.19 -34.42 -54.70
CA CYS A 22 26.12 -34.91 -53.87
C CYS A 22 25.20 -33.73 -53.61
N ALA A 23 24.04 -33.76 -54.29
CA ALA A 23 22.94 -32.84 -54.00
C ALA A 23 22.37 -33.15 -52.61
N SER A 24 22.81 -32.42 -51.60
CA SER A 24 22.13 -32.42 -50.33
C SER A 24 20.78 -31.75 -50.50
N LYS A 25 19.72 -32.55 -50.43
CA LYS A 25 18.34 -32.09 -50.31
C LYS A 25 18.22 -31.23 -49.06
N LYS A 26 18.10 -29.94 -49.25
CA LYS A 26 17.85 -28.99 -48.15
C LYS A 26 16.50 -29.34 -47.57
N GLU A 27 16.51 -29.94 -46.40
CA GLU A 27 15.31 -30.25 -45.63
C GLU A 27 14.73 -28.90 -45.19
N GLU A 28 13.55 -28.58 -45.66
CA GLU A 28 12.79 -27.39 -45.28
C GLU A 28 12.45 -27.50 -43.79
N PRO A 29 12.78 -26.49 -42.94
CA PRO A 29 12.46 -26.57 -41.51
C PRO A 29 10.95 -26.74 -41.31
N ALA A 30 10.58 -27.77 -40.56
CA ALA A 30 9.20 -27.98 -40.18
C ALA A 30 8.59 -26.68 -39.54
N PRO A 31 7.36 -26.33 -39.85
CA PRO A 31 6.71 -25.17 -39.25
C PRO A 31 6.69 -25.31 -37.72
N PRO A 32 6.91 -24.21 -36.97
CA PRO A 32 6.88 -24.25 -35.51
C PRO A 32 5.52 -24.78 -35.02
N PRO A 33 5.50 -25.55 -33.92
CA PRO A 33 4.25 -26.04 -33.36
C PRO A 33 3.33 -24.86 -32.99
N PRO A 34 2.02 -25.03 -33.13
CA PRO A 34 1.06 -23.96 -32.72
C PRO A 34 1.25 -23.61 -31.25
N PRO A 35 1.11 -22.32 -30.90
CA PRO A 35 1.23 -21.90 -29.51
C PRO A 35 0.21 -22.64 -28.64
N PRO A 36 0.56 -22.98 -27.39
CA PRO A 36 -0.37 -23.60 -26.46
C PRO A 36 -1.64 -22.77 -26.33
N PRO A 37 -2.82 -23.40 -26.15
CA PRO A 37 -4.05 -22.66 -25.87
C PRO A 37 -3.82 -21.64 -24.74
N ALA A 38 -4.18 -20.39 -24.94
CA ALA A 38 -4.10 -19.38 -23.91
C ALA A 38 -4.86 -19.88 -22.67
N ALA A 39 -4.21 -19.85 -21.52
CA ALA A 39 -4.86 -20.17 -20.26
C ALA A 39 -6.13 -19.29 -20.09
N PRO A 40 -7.25 -19.85 -19.60
CA PRO A 40 -8.46 -19.06 -19.36
C PRO A 40 -8.08 -17.81 -18.53
N ALA A 41 -8.54 -16.64 -18.98
CA ALA A 41 -8.36 -15.42 -18.22
C ALA A 41 -8.87 -15.63 -16.79
N PRO A 42 -8.16 -15.15 -15.74
CA PRO A 42 -8.67 -15.24 -14.36
C PRO A 42 -10.09 -14.67 -14.30
N ALA A 43 -10.98 -15.40 -13.66
CA ALA A 43 -12.34 -14.92 -13.44
C ALA A 43 -12.26 -13.55 -12.74
N PRO A 44 -13.12 -12.56 -13.08
CA PRO A 44 -13.19 -11.30 -12.38
C PRO A 44 -13.34 -11.57 -10.88
N ALA A 45 -12.48 -10.91 -10.07
CA ALA A 45 -12.59 -11.00 -8.63
C ALA A 45 -14.01 -10.53 -8.21
N PRO A 46 -14.66 -11.18 -7.21
CA PRO A 46 -15.98 -10.75 -6.76
C PRO A 46 -15.91 -9.28 -6.36
N VAL A 47 -16.74 -8.43 -6.95
CA VAL A 47 -16.92 -7.03 -6.54
C VAL A 47 -17.55 -7.08 -5.15
N SER A 48 -16.73 -6.85 -4.11
CA SER A 48 -17.24 -6.66 -2.75
C SER A 48 -18.11 -5.42 -2.72
N THR A 49 -19.40 -5.60 -2.63
CA THR A 49 -20.35 -4.49 -2.47
C THR A 49 -20.21 -3.97 -1.04
N ILE A 50 -19.65 -2.77 -0.87
CA ILE A 50 -19.49 -2.14 0.46
C ILE A 50 -20.87 -1.88 1.04
N VAL A 51 -21.14 -2.47 2.21
CA VAL A 51 -22.43 -2.31 2.91
C VAL A 51 -22.43 -0.95 3.62
N PRO A 52 -23.39 -0.05 3.31
CA PRO A 52 -23.51 1.24 3.97
C PRO A 52 -23.69 1.09 5.50
N GLY A 53 -22.92 1.84 6.28
CA GLY A 53 -22.91 1.74 7.75
C GLY A 53 -22.02 0.65 8.32
N SER A 54 -21.24 -0.06 7.49
CA SER A 54 -20.25 -1.04 7.92
C SER A 54 -18.89 -0.38 8.24
N ALA A 55 -17.99 -1.14 8.87
CA ALA A 55 -16.61 -0.72 9.10
C ALA A 55 -15.87 -0.47 7.78
N GLU A 56 -16.14 -1.24 6.76
CA GLU A 56 -15.59 -1.07 5.42
C GLU A 56 -16.07 0.25 4.79
N ASP A 57 -17.36 0.61 4.96
CA ASP A 57 -17.92 1.88 4.50
C ASP A 57 -17.24 3.07 5.18
N LEU A 58 -17.05 3.03 6.51
CA LEU A 58 -16.31 4.04 7.22
C LEU A 58 -14.88 4.18 6.70
N ARG A 59 -14.18 3.07 6.53
CA ARG A 59 -12.77 3.06 6.11
C ARG A 59 -12.57 3.57 4.69
N VAL A 60 -13.37 3.09 3.74
CA VAL A 60 -13.14 3.33 2.30
C VAL A 60 -13.77 4.64 1.82
N ASN A 61 -14.99 4.93 2.25
CA ASN A 61 -15.77 6.05 1.71
C ASN A 61 -15.62 7.33 2.56
N VAL A 62 -15.28 7.21 3.84
CA VAL A 62 -15.24 8.34 4.79
C VAL A 62 -13.79 8.66 5.19
N GLY A 63 -13.00 7.62 5.45
CA GLY A 63 -11.69 7.67 6.08
C GLY A 63 -11.81 7.54 7.60
N ASP A 64 -11.21 6.49 8.14
CA ASP A 64 -11.24 6.16 9.58
C ASP A 64 -10.02 6.69 10.34
N THR A 65 -9.03 7.25 9.62
CA THR A 65 -7.71 7.58 10.15
C THR A 65 -7.37 9.05 9.94
N VAL A 66 -6.76 9.66 10.95
CA VAL A 66 -6.12 10.97 10.92
C VAL A 66 -4.66 10.85 11.34
N HIS A 67 -3.81 11.78 10.90
CA HIS A 67 -2.37 11.72 11.14
C HIS A 67 -1.89 12.92 11.95
N PHE A 68 -0.76 12.75 12.62
CA PHE A 68 -0.19 13.78 13.49
C PHE A 68 1.29 14.02 13.16
N ASP A 69 1.70 15.26 13.33
CA ASP A 69 3.11 15.62 13.28
C ASP A 69 3.90 15.01 14.45
N TYR A 70 5.22 15.04 14.31
CA TYR A 70 6.11 14.57 15.37
C TYR A 70 5.83 15.30 16.68
N ASP A 71 5.64 14.54 17.73
CA ASP A 71 5.38 15.03 19.09
C ASP A 71 4.13 15.93 19.22
N GLN A 72 3.23 15.93 18.23
CA GLN A 72 2.00 16.71 18.22
C GLN A 72 0.76 15.83 18.41
N TYR A 73 -0.29 16.47 18.96
CA TYR A 73 -1.66 15.95 19.06
C TYR A 73 -2.69 16.95 18.55
N ALA A 74 -2.25 18.09 18.01
CA ALA A 74 -3.11 19.07 17.35
C ALA A 74 -3.61 18.53 16.02
N LEU A 75 -4.89 18.73 15.71
CA LEU A 75 -5.52 18.35 14.46
C LEU A 75 -5.23 19.41 13.38
N THR A 76 -4.74 18.96 12.23
CA THR A 76 -4.59 19.80 11.04
C THR A 76 -5.96 20.08 10.40
N ASP A 77 -6.01 20.96 9.42
CA ASP A 77 -7.28 21.24 8.70
C ASP A 77 -7.71 20.07 7.81
N GLU A 78 -6.76 19.26 7.33
CA GLU A 78 -7.03 18.01 6.62
C GLU A 78 -7.67 16.96 7.55
N ASP A 79 -7.12 16.79 8.76
CA ASP A 79 -7.68 15.91 9.78
C ASP A 79 -9.09 16.35 10.17
N LYS A 80 -9.31 17.65 10.39
CA LYS A 80 -10.62 18.20 10.70
C LYS A 80 -11.63 17.93 9.57
N THR A 81 -11.21 18.02 8.31
CA THR A 81 -12.06 17.69 7.16
C THR A 81 -12.47 16.21 7.17
N THR A 82 -11.52 15.31 7.47
CA THR A 82 -11.82 13.88 7.61
C THR A 82 -12.78 13.63 8.78
N LEU A 83 -12.56 14.26 9.92
CA LEU A 83 -13.42 14.12 11.10
C LEU A 83 -14.82 14.70 10.88
N GLN A 84 -14.98 15.77 10.08
CA GLN A 84 -16.29 16.27 9.67
C GLN A 84 -17.09 15.24 8.87
N ARG A 85 -16.40 14.51 7.95
CA ARG A 85 -17.03 13.40 7.23
C ARG A 85 -17.41 12.26 8.17
N GLN A 86 -16.53 11.91 9.12
CA GLN A 86 -16.82 10.92 10.15
C GLN A 86 -18.01 11.31 11.02
N ALA A 87 -18.07 12.58 11.46
CA ALA A 87 -19.20 13.07 12.25
C ALA A 87 -20.52 12.97 11.49
N THR A 88 -20.56 13.40 10.22
CA THR A 88 -21.72 13.26 9.34
C THR A 88 -22.15 11.81 9.20
N TRP A 89 -21.20 10.91 8.99
CA TRP A 89 -21.45 9.48 8.89
C TRP A 89 -21.99 8.90 10.21
N LEU A 90 -21.39 9.25 11.35
CA LEU A 90 -21.86 8.82 12.67
C LEU A 90 -23.25 9.36 13.02
N GLN A 91 -23.63 10.53 12.52
CA GLN A 91 -24.99 11.09 12.67
C GLN A 91 -26.00 10.30 11.81
N LYS A 92 -25.59 9.86 10.61
CA LYS A 92 -26.41 9.01 9.74
C LYS A 92 -26.65 7.62 10.34
N TYR A 93 -25.70 7.11 11.12
CA TYR A 93 -25.78 5.79 11.76
C TYR A 93 -25.75 5.90 13.30
N PRO A 94 -26.88 6.30 13.93
CA PRO A 94 -26.91 6.66 15.36
C PRO A 94 -26.68 5.48 16.30
N ALA A 95 -26.87 4.24 15.86
CA ALA A 95 -26.60 3.02 16.64
C ALA A 95 -25.10 2.71 16.76
N VAL A 96 -24.27 3.23 15.85
CA VAL A 96 -22.83 2.95 15.83
C VAL A 96 -22.12 3.60 17.00
N ARG A 97 -21.31 2.82 17.70
CA ARG A 97 -20.38 3.25 18.75
C ARG A 97 -18.96 3.01 18.26
N VAL A 98 -18.05 3.88 18.61
CA VAL A 98 -16.66 3.80 18.17
C VAL A 98 -15.68 3.94 19.33
N THR A 99 -14.53 3.33 19.19
CA THR A 99 -13.33 3.60 19.98
C THR A 99 -12.32 4.33 19.10
N ILE A 100 -11.77 5.42 19.62
CA ILE A 100 -10.70 6.18 18.98
C ILE A 100 -9.38 5.70 19.55
N GLU A 101 -8.55 5.13 18.68
CA GLU A 101 -7.26 4.57 19.03
C GLU A 101 -6.15 5.59 18.75
N GLY A 102 -5.33 5.89 19.76
CA GLY A 102 -4.18 6.77 19.62
C GLY A 102 -2.88 5.99 19.48
N HIS A 103 -2.12 6.30 18.43
CA HIS A 103 -0.87 5.63 18.09
C HIS A 103 0.28 6.62 17.93
N CYS A 104 1.51 6.15 18.17
CA CYS A 104 2.74 6.90 18.05
C CYS A 104 3.77 6.12 17.22
N ASP A 105 4.82 6.82 16.76
CA ASP A 105 6.00 6.18 16.22
C ASP A 105 6.88 5.58 17.34
N GLU A 106 7.95 4.90 16.97
CA GLU A 106 8.79 4.14 17.90
C GLU A 106 9.64 5.01 18.84
N ARG A 107 9.83 6.31 18.53
CA ARG A 107 10.73 7.20 19.27
C ARG A 107 10.17 7.55 20.64
N GLY A 108 11.08 7.68 21.63
CA GLY A 108 10.71 7.97 23.03
C GLY A 108 10.38 6.74 23.87
N THR A 109 10.08 6.97 25.14
CA THR A 109 9.74 5.90 26.09
C THR A 109 8.34 5.36 25.88
N ARG A 110 8.05 4.19 26.41
CA ARG A 110 6.72 3.56 26.34
C ARG A 110 5.68 4.42 27.05
N GLU A 111 5.98 4.89 28.23
CA GLU A 111 5.10 5.69 29.09
C GLU A 111 4.77 7.03 28.40
N TYR A 112 5.78 7.68 27.84
CA TYR A 112 5.58 8.92 27.09
C TYR A 112 4.63 8.71 25.90
N ASN A 113 4.86 7.67 25.10
CA ASN A 113 4.04 7.38 23.93
C ASN A 113 2.60 6.95 24.31
N LEU A 114 2.40 6.25 25.43
CA LEU A 114 1.05 5.98 25.93
C LEU A 114 0.32 7.29 26.27
N ALA A 115 1.00 8.22 26.94
CA ALA A 115 0.41 9.53 27.26
C ALA A 115 0.14 10.37 25.99
N LEU A 116 1.06 10.38 25.02
CA LEU A 116 0.90 11.09 23.75
C LEU A 116 -0.25 10.50 22.91
N GLY A 117 -0.33 9.18 22.81
CA GLY A 117 -1.43 8.49 22.13
C GLY A 117 -2.78 8.79 22.76
N ALA A 118 -2.86 8.86 24.11
CA ALA A 118 -4.08 9.25 24.80
C ALA A 118 -4.49 10.69 24.46
N ARG A 119 -3.55 11.64 24.41
CA ARG A 119 -3.83 13.03 23.99
C ARG A 119 -4.34 13.09 22.54
N ARG A 120 -3.79 12.32 21.62
CA ARG A 120 -4.24 12.20 20.22
C ARG A 120 -5.66 11.67 20.12
N ALA A 121 -5.95 10.56 20.81
CA ALA A 121 -7.29 9.98 20.84
C ALA A 121 -8.32 10.95 21.42
N ASN A 122 -7.97 11.67 22.50
CA ASN A 122 -8.84 12.67 23.11
C ASN A 122 -9.07 13.87 22.20
N ALA A 123 -8.08 14.37 21.48
CA ALA A 123 -8.24 15.46 20.53
C ALA A 123 -9.26 15.12 19.43
N VAL A 124 -9.20 13.89 18.90
CA VAL A 124 -10.20 13.39 17.93
C VAL A 124 -11.58 13.29 18.57
N LYS A 125 -11.70 12.70 19.75
CA LYS A 125 -12.98 12.59 20.49
C LYS A 125 -13.61 13.95 20.74
N GLU A 126 -12.86 14.90 21.26
CA GLU A 126 -13.33 16.24 21.55
C GLU A 126 -13.83 16.97 20.29
N TYR A 127 -13.09 16.81 19.18
CA TYR A 127 -13.51 17.40 17.92
C TYR A 127 -14.79 16.76 17.36
N LEU A 128 -14.91 15.42 17.35
CA LEU A 128 -16.15 14.74 16.97
C LEU A 128 -17.34 15.14 17.87
N ALA A 129 -17.11 15.27 19.17
CA ALA A 129 -18.15 15.74 20.10
C ALA A 129 -18.58 17.19 19.82
N SER A 130 -17.64 18.08 19.48
CA SER A 130 -17.94 19.47 19.09
C SER A 130 -18.76 19.56 17.79
N LEU A 131 -18.66 18.54 16.93
CA LEU A 131 -19.48 18.40 15.73
C LEU A 131 -20.86 17.74 15.99
N GLY A 132 -21.21 17.49 17.25
CA GLY A 132 -22.54 16.99 17.64
C GLY A 132 -22.64 15.46 17.76
N VAL A 133 -21.52 14.71 17.71
CA VAL A 133 -21.54 13.29 18.03
C VAL A 133 -21.62 13.11 19.55
N ALA A 134 -22.61 12.33 20.03
CA ALA A 134 -22.80 12.11 21.47
C ALA A 134 -21.56 11.46 22.10
N SER A 135 -20.98 12.09 23.12
CA SER A 135 -19.76 11.62 23.80
C SER A 135 -19.89 10.21 24.38
N ALA A 136 -21.11 9.79 24.74
CA ALA A 136 -21.38 8.42 25.20
C ALA A 136 -21.18 7.33 24.12
N ARG A 137 -21.01 7.72 22.86
CA ARG A 137 -20.72 6.84 21.71
C ARG A 137 -19.23 6.80 21.36
N LEU A 138 -18.40 7.61 22.02
CA LEU A 138 -17.01 7.84 21.71
C LEU A 138 -16.14 7.40 22.89
N ASP A 139 -15.53 6.25 22.78
CA ASP A 139 -14.51 5.78 23.71
C ASP A 139 -13.11 6.10 23.19
N THR A 140 -12.11 6.14 24.06
CA THR A 140 -10.71 6.36 23.67
C THR A 140 -9.79 5.30 24.27
N VAL A 141 -8.77 4.89 23.52
CA VAL A 141 -7.70 4.03 23.98
C VAL A 141 -6.37 4.48 23.40
N SER A 142 -5.30 4.35 24.16
CA SER A 142 -3.96 4.59 23.64
C SER A 142 -3.20 3.27 23.56
N TYR A 143 -2.64 3.00 22.41
CA TYR A 143 -1.66 1.95 22.20
C TYR A 143 -0.22 2.49 22.21
N GLY A 144 -0.05 3.81 22.29
CA GLY A 144 1.28 4.40 22.20
C GLY A 144 2.03 3.88 20.97
N LYS A 145 3.23 3.35 21.15
CA LYS A 145 4.04 2.77 20.09
C LYS A 145 3.94 1.24 19.96
N GLU A 146 3.02 0.60 20.69
CA GLU A 146 2.96 -0.87 20.80
C GLU A 146 2.25 -1.55 19.62
N ARG A 147 1.57 -0.78 18.75
CA ARG A 147 0.86 -1.30 17.56
C ARG A 147 1.28 -0.56 16.29
N PRO A 148 2.53 -0.69 15.85
CA PRO A 148 2.99 -0.08 14.61
C PRO A 148 2.36 -0.78 13.39
N ILE A 149 2.09 -0.02 12.34
CA ILE A 149 1.71 -0.55 11.02
C ILE A 149 2.89 -0.55 10.05
N CYS A 150 3.96 0.16 10.40
CA CYS A 150 5.21 0.24 9.68
C CYS A 150 6.36 0.14 10.68
N THR A 151 7.37 -0.70 10.41
CA THR A 151 8.43 -1.04 11.37
C THR A 151 9.83 -0.57 10.96
N GLN A 152 9.95 0.18 9.86
CA GLN A 152 11.22 0.75 9.44
C GLN A 152 11.49 2.05 10.20
N SER A 153 12.77 2.28 10.52
CA SER A 153 13.19 3.47 11.27
C SER A 153 13.49 4.65 10.35
N ASP A 154 12.45 5.13 9.66
CA ASP A 154 12.51 6.31 8.79
C ASP A 154 11.24 7.16 8.89
N GLU A 155 11.30 8.41 8.41
CA GLU A 155 10.18 9.35 8.54
C GLU A 155 8.93 8.90 7.79
N SER A 156 9.07 8.20 6.67
CA SER A 156 7.93 7.72 5.90
C SER A 156 7.11 6.68 6.67
N CYS A 157 7.80 5.86 7.45
CA CYS A 157 7.21 4.85 8.33
C CYS A 157 6.68 5.48 9.63
N TRP A 158 7.44 6.37 10.25
CA TRP A 158 7.01 7.08 11.45
C TRP A 158 5.74 7.91 11.23
N ALA A 159 5.63 8.59 10.08
CA ALA A 159 4.44 9.35 9.73
C ALA A 159 3.17 8.48 9.67
N GLN A 160 3.26 7.26 9.15
CA GLN A 160 2.15 6.31 9.14
C GLN A 160 1.76 5.85 10.55
N ASN A 161 2.74 5.70 11.45
CA ASN A 161 2.48 5.26 12.81
C ASN A 161 1.86 6.35 13.69
N ARG A 162 2.17 7.63 13.44
CA ARG A 162 1.58 8.78 14.16
C ARG A 162 0.15 9.03 13.70
N ARG A 163 -0.80 8.28 14.24
CA ARG A 163 -2.19 8.30 13.77
C ARG A 163 -3.22 8.19 14.89
N GLY A 164 -4.42 8.64 14.59
CA GLY A 164 -5.63 8.35 15.34
C GLY A 164 -6.59 7.55 14.47
N VAL A 165 -7.09 6.42 14.95
CA VAL A 165 -7.97 5.52 14.19
C VAL A 165 -9.33 5.44 14.86
N THR A 166 -10.40 5.63 14.10
CA THR A 166 -11.77 5.47 14.55
C THR A 166 -12.27 4.07 14.22
N THR A 167 -12.36 3.20 15.23
CA THR A 167 -12.77 1.80 15.09
C THR A 167 -14.17 1.58 15.61
N ILE A 168 -15.04 0.93 14.85
CA ILE A 168 -16.39 0.60 15.29
C ILE A 168 -16.35 -0.55 16.31
N THR A 169 -17.03 -0.35 17.43
CA THR A 169 -17.13 -1.35 18.51
C THR A 169 -18.50 -2.02 18.58
N SER A 170 -19.54 -1.34 18.11
CA SER A 170 -20.89 -1.92 18.03
C SER A 170 -21.80 -1.10 17.10
N GLY A 171 -22.94 -1.68 16.72
CA GLY A 171 -23.99 -1.01 15.96
C GLY A 171 -23.70 -0.83 14.46
N ALA A 172 -22.63 -1.41 13.95
CA ALA A 172 -22.36 -1.44 12.51
C ALA A 172 -23.36 -2.35 11.78
N ALA A 173 -23.63 -2.03 10.51
CA ALA A 173 -24.27 -2.99 9.62
C ALA A 173 -23.34 -4.20 9.41
N SER A 174 -23.90 -5.42 9.48
CA SER A 174 -23.16 -6.64 9.19
C SER A 174 -22.86 -6.74 7.71
N SER A 175 -21.62 -7.02 7.38
CA SER A 175 -21.15 -7.35 6.03
C SER A 175 -21.61 -8.75 5.62
#